data_952be0c69d68ace788b43aa76847257d
#
_entry.id   952be0c69d68ace788b43aa76847257d
#
_cell.length_a   1.000
_cell.length_b   1.000
_cell.length_c   1.000
_cell.angle_alpha   90.00
_cell.angle_beta   90.00
_cell.angle_gamma   90.00
#
_symmetry.space_group_name_H-M   'P 1'
#
loop_
_entity.id
_entity.type
_entity.pdbx_description
1 polymer ?
#
loop_
_entity_poly.entity_id
_entity_poly.type
_entity_poly.pdbx_seq_one_letter_code
_entity_poly.pdbx_strand_id
1 'polypeptide(L)'
;ENSDIICLSVTQQKKPNINAKEIALMKPNAGIVNISNGNAIDEEALIEALEDAKIKFAGLDTYDNEPTPAIKLLMNERISLTPHIGGLTGAATDRSGEVIAKEIIARFHGKSGMDFFK
;
A
#
# COMPACT_ATOMS: atom_id res chain seq x y z
N GLU A 1 16.00 -8.84 5.48
CA GLU A 1 16.96 -9.11 6.59
C GLU A 1 17.75 -7.87 7.02
N ASN A 2 18.02 -6.91 6.14
CA ASN A 2 18.90 -5.77 6.46
C ASN A 2 18.16 -4.45 6.69
N SER A 3 16.88 -4.34 6.32
CA SER A 3 16.10 -3.11 6.43
C SER A 3 15.46 -2.97 7.81
N ASP A 4 15.37 -1.74 8.29
CA ASP A 4 14.65 -1.40 9.51
C ASP A 4 13.19 -1.02 9.24
N ILE A 5 12.90 -0.55 8.02
CA ILE A 5 11.53 -0.27 7.54
C ILE A 5 11.40 -0.80 6.11
N ILE A 6 10.28 -1.46 5.85
CA ILE A 6 9.86 -1.87 4.50
C ILE A 6 8.65 -1.02 4.14
N CYS A 7 8.75 -0.25 3.06
CA CYS A 7 7.62 0.50 2.52
C CYS A 7 7.16 -0.13 1.20
N LEU A 8 5.89 -0.49 1.13
CA LEU A 8 5.27 -1.05 -0.06
C LEU A 8 4.61 0.04 -0.88
N SER A 9 5.06 0.16 -2.13
CA SER A 9 4.49 1.01 -3.17
C SER A 9 4.47 0.19 -4.47
N VAL A 10 3.58 -0.79 -4.52
CA VAL A 10 3.49 -1.78 -5.59
C VAL A 10 2.15 -1.71 -6.30
N THR A 11 2.11 -2.12 -7.56
CA THR A 11 0.85 -2.30 -8.27
C THR A 11 0.09 -3.51 -7.72
N GLN A 12 -1.24 -3.50 -7.86
CA GLN A 12 -2.08 -4.60 -7.39
C GLN A 12 -1.64 -5.95 -7.96
N GLN A 13 -1.49 -6.94 -7.09
CA GLN A 13 -1.07 -8.29 -7.40
C GLN A 13 -2.21 -9.28 -7.09
N LYS A 14 -2.14 -10.48 -7.68
CA LYS A 14 -3.10 -11.56 -7.39
C LYS A 14 -2.86 -12.25 -6.04
N LYS A 15 -1.67 -12.11 -5.48
CA LYS A 15 -1.25 -12.70 -4.20
C LYS A 15 -0.48 -11.65 -3.41
N PRO A 16 -0.50 -11.71 -2.08
CA PRO A 16 0.32 -10.84 -1.24
C PRO A 16 1.81 -10.89 -1.63
N ASN A 17 2.44 -9.72 -1.67
CA ASN A 17 3.89 -9.61 -1.86
C ASN A 17 4.64 -9.99 -0.58
N ILE A 18 4.01 -9.69 0.58
CA ILE A 18 4.55 -9.97 1.91
C ILE A 18 3.59 -10.92 2.62
N ASN A 19 4.05 -12.08 2.95
CA ASN A 19 3.32 -13.09 3.73
C ASN A 19 4.16 -13.54 4.93
N ALA A 20 3.72 -14.53 5.67
CA ALA A 20 4.40 -15.02 6.87
C ALA A 20 5.90 -15.35 6.67
N LYS A 21 6.29 -15.82 5.46
CA LYS A 21 7.69 -16.16 5.17
C LYS A 21 8.56 -14.92 5.07
N GLU A 22 8.09 -13.89 4.37
CA GLU A 22 8.81 -12.62 4.24
C GLU A 22 8.88 -11.90 5.58
N ILE A 23 7.79 -11.91 6.35
CA ILE A 23 7.76 -11.31 7.70
C ILE A 23 8.75 -12.01 8.63
N ALA A 24 8.87 -13.34 8.57
CA ALA A 24 9.82 -14.10 9.38
C ALA A 24 11.30 -13.75 9.11
N LEU A 25 11.61 -13.16 7.96
CA LEU A 25 12.95 -12.69 7.61
C LEU A 25 13.24 -11.26 8.10
N MET A 26 12.26 -10.56 8.64
CA MET A 26 12.43 -9.20 9.13
C MET A 26 13.15 -9.16 10.48
N LYS A 27 13.79 -8.04 10.77
CA LYS A 27 14.40 -7.81 12.09
C LYS A 27 13.29 -7.63 13.15
N PRO A 28 13.52 -8.02 14.40
CA PRO A 28 12.54 -7.84 15.48
C PRO A 28 12.11 -6.38 15.72
N ASN A 29 12.97 -5.44 15.40
CA ASN A 29 12.69 -4.00 15.53
C ASN A 29 12.24 -3.35 14.22
N ALA A 30 12.08 -4.11 13.16
CA ALA A 30 11.64 -3.58 11.88
C ALA A 30 10.15 -3.24 11.89
N GLY A 31 9.78 -2.32 11.02
CA GLY A 31 8.40 -1.96 10.73
C GLY A 31 8.05 -2.16 9.27
N ILE A 32 6.76 -2.22 8.99
CA ILE A 32 6.23 -2.30 7.64
C ILE A 32 5.24 -1.17 7.39
N VAL A 33 5.28 -0.58 6.20
CA VAL A 33 4.36 0.49 5.79
C VAL A 33 3.76 0.10 4.44
N ASN A 34 2.43 0.11 4.34
CA ASN A 34 1.71 -0.15 3.10
C ASN A 34 0.92 1.09 2.66
N ILE A 35 1.34 1.69 1.54
CA ILE A 35 0.68 2.81 0.89
C ILE A 35 0.20 2.45 -0.53
N SER A 36 0.11 1.18 -0.84
CA SER A 36 -0.16 0.70 -2.20
C SER A 36 -1.57 0.14 -2.38
N ASN A 37 -1.82 -1.04 -1.89
CA ASN A 37 -3.14 -1.70 -1.91
C ASN A 37 -3.23 -2.73 -0.79
N GLY A 38 -4.45 -3.04 -0.31
CA GLY A 38 -4.68 -3.89 0.87
C GLY A 38 -4.05 -5.26 0.72
N ASN A 39 -4.28 -5.93 -0.40
CA ASN A 39 -3.76 -7.26 -0.66
C ASN A 39 -2.24 -7.35 -0.91
N ALA A 40 -1.48 -6.28 -0.71
CA ALA A 40 -0.02 -6.34 -0.80
C ALA A 40 0.61 -7.08 0.38
N ILE A 41 -0.08 -7.16 1.51
CA ILE A 41 0.34 -7.86 2.72
C ILE A 41 -0.74 -8.88 3.09
N ASP A 42 -0.33 -10.04 3.56
CA ASP A 42 -1.21 -10.98 4.25
C ASP A 42 -1.52 -10.40 5.64
N GLU A 43 -2.74 -9.89 5.83
CA GLU A 43 -3.14 -9.19 7.06
C GLU A 43 -3.14 -10.12 8.28
N GLU A 44 -3.53 -11.38 8.13
CA GLU A 44 -3.51 -12.33 9.25
C GLU A 44 -2.08 -12.59 9.72
N ALA A 45 -1.17 -12.85 8.78
CA ALA A 45 0.23 -13.04 9.08
C ALA A 45 0.87 -11.79 9.70
N LEU A 46 0.46 -10.59 9.27
CA LEU A 46 0.92 -9.33 9.84
C LEU A 46 0.47 -9.17 11.30
N ILE A 47 -0.81 -9.41 11.57
CA ILE A 47 -1.39 -9.30 12.91
C ILE A 47 -0.69 -10.27 13.86
N GLU A 48 -0.56 -11.54 13.50
CA GLU A 48 0.15 -12.55 14.29
C GLU A 48 1.59 -12.15 14.59
N ALA A 49 2.31 -11.63 13.59
CA ALA A 49 3.69 -11.20 13.77
C ALA A 49 3.84 -10.00 14.71
N LEU A 50 2.85 -9.11 14.76
CA LEU A 50 2.82 -7.98 15.69
C LEU A 50 2.45 -8.42 17.11
N GLU A 51 1.47 -9.33 17.26
CA GLU A 51 1.08 -9.90 18.53
C GLU A 51 2.24 -10.68 19.17
N ASP A 52 2.95 -11.47 18.38
CA ASP A 52 4.13 -12.24 18.80
C ASP A 52 5.41 -11.38 18.95
N ALA A 53 5.33 -10.07 18.72
CA ALA A 53 6.46 -9.15 18.74
C ALA A 53 7.62 -9.56 17.79
N LYS A 54 7.31 -10.26 16.69
CA LYS A 54 8.29 -10.60 15.64
C LYS A 54 8.75 -9.37 14.87
N ILE A 55 7.85 -8.40 14.70
CA ILE A 55 8.13 -7.06 14.18
C ILE A 55 7.57 -6.00 15.10
N LYS A 56 8.03 -4.77 14.96
CA LYS A 56 7.77 -3.72 15.96
C LYS A 56 6.46 -2.97 15.70
N PHE A 57 6.17 -2.60 14.47
CA PHE A 57 5.00 -1.78 14.12
C PHE A 57 4.59 -1.97 12.66
N ALA A 58 3.37 -1.57 12.34
CA ALA A 58 2.89 -1.41 10.97
C ALA A 58 2.16 -0.08 10.78
N GLY A 59 2.32 0.54 9.60
CA GLY A 59 1.53 1.67 9.14
C GLY A 59 0.78 1.29 7.87
N LEU A 60 -0.54 1.37 7.87
CA LEU A 60 -1.37 0.94 6.74
C LEU A 60 -2.27 2.09 6.30
N ASP A 61 -2.06 2.57 5.07
CA ASP A 61 -2.99 3.48 4.39
C ASP A 61 -4.02 2.70 3.57
N THR A 62 -3.71 1.44 3.27
CA THR A 62 -4.55 0.50 2.54
C THR A 62 -4.58 -0.84 3.25
N TYR A 63 -5.75 -1.49 3.27
CA TYR A 63 -6.00 -2.77 3.93
C TYR A 63 -7.07 -3.55 3.15
N ASP A 64 -7.23 -4.82 3.51
CA ASP A 64 -8.29 -5.64 2.93
C ASP A 64 -9.67 -5.08 3.19
N ASN A 65 -10.71 -5.30 2.82
CA ASN A 65 -12.07 -4.86 3.17
C ASN A 65 -12.26 -3.34 3.38
N GLU A 66 -11.58 -2.48 2.62
CA GLU A 66 -11.85 -1.05 2.66
C GLU A 66 -13.34 -0.75 2.35
N PRO A 67 -13.96 0.22 2.99
CA PRO A 67 -13.41 1.18 3.98
C PRO A 67 -13.47 0.69 5.42
N THR A 68 -13.82 -0.57 5.67
CA THR A 68 -14.03 -1.12 7.02
C THR A 68 -12.92 -2.08 7.39
N PRO A 69 -11.88 -1.63 8.11
CA PRO A 69 -10.78 -2.50 8.51
C PRO A 69 -11.24 -3.59 9.48
N ALA A 70 -10.54 -4.71 9.48
CA ALA A 70 -10.77 -5.77 10.45
C ALA A 70 -10.61 -5.24 11.89
N ILE A 71 -11.44 -5.69 12.83
CA ILE A 71 -11.40 -5.26 14.23
C ILE A 71 -10.00 -5.49 14.84
N LYS A 72 -9.35 -6.59 14.49
CA LYS A 72 -8.00 -6.91 14.96
C LYS A 72 -6.95 -5.85 14.55
N LEU A 73 -7.09 -5.25 13.37
CA LEU A 73 -6.24 -4.14 12.96
C LEU A 73 -6.48 -2.89 13.80
N LEU A 74 -7.76 -2.56 14.06
CA LEU A 74 -8.14 -1.38 14.85
C LEU A 74 -7.72 -1.48 16.32
N MET A 75 -7.73 -2.68 16.88
CA MET A 75 -7.42 -2.92 18.30
C MET A 75 -5.93 -3.14 18.56
N ASN A 76 -5.11 -3.26 17.55
CA ASN A 76 -3.68 -3.50 17.72
C ASN A 76 -2.92 -2.16 17.89
N GLU A 77 -2.40 -1.91 19.08
CA GLU A 77 -1.67 -0.66 19.43
C GLU A 77 -0.39 -0.45 18.62
N ARG A 78 0.10 -1.47 17.94
CA ARG A 78 1.30 -1.40 17.08
C ARG A 78 0.98 -1.10 15.63
N ILE A 79 -0.31 -0.93 15.29
CA ILE A 79 -0.76 -0.59 13.95
C ILE A 79 -1.27 0.85 13.92
N SER A 80 -0.78 1.63 12.96
CA SER A 80 -1.34 2.93 12.61
C SER A 80 -2.11 2.81 11.30
N LEU A 81 -3.36 3.23 11.30
CA LEU A 81 -4.24 3.19 10.13
C LEU A 81 -4.56 4.59 9.63
N THR A 82 -4.61 4.75 8.31
CA THR A 82 -5.20 5.91 7.64
C THR A 82 -6.21 5.44 6.59
N PRO A 83 -7.26 6.25 6.28
CA PRO A 83 -8.36 5.79 5.45
C PRO A 83 -8.08 5.99 3.95
N HIS A 84 -7.01 5.41 3.42
CA HIS A 84 -6.59 5.44 2.02
C HIS A 84 -6.48 6.86 1.46
N ILE A 85 -5.72 7.69 2.14
CA ILE A 85 -5.57 9.12 1.83
C ILE A 85 -4.22 9.49 1.19
N GLY A 86 -3.31 8.54 1.05
CA GLY A 86 -1.96 8.79 0.52
C GLY A 86 -1.96 9.43 -0.88
N GLY A 87 -2.95 9.13 -1.71
CA GLY A 87 -3.15 9.74 -3.02
C GLY A 87 -4.01 11.02 -3.03
N LEU A 88 -4.66 11.37 -1.93
CA LEU A 88 -5.61 12.49 -1.86
C LEU A 88 -4.91 13.82 -1.53
N THR A 89 -3.94 14.20 -2.34
CA THR A 89 -3.26 15.49 -2.22
C THR A 89 -3.61 16.39 -3.39
N GLY A 90 -3.63 17.71 -3.18
CA GLY A 90 -3.86 18.69 -4.25
C GLY A 90 -2.91 18.46 -5.42
N ALA A 91 -1.62 18.27 -5.15
CA ALA A 91 -0.62 18.00 -6.18
C ALA A 91 -0.85 16.69 -6.97
N ALA A 92 -1.39 15.65 -6.35
CA ALA A 92 -1.72 14.40 -7.05
C ALA A 92 -2.97 14.59 -7.93
N THR A 93 -3.99 15.28 -7.42
CA THR A 93 -5.21 15.62 -8.17
C THR A 93 -4.90 16.47 -9.39
N ASP A 94 -4.08 17.51 -9.23
CA ASP A 94 -3.67 18.39 -10.31
C ASP A 94 -2.91 17.63 -11.40
N ARG A 95 -1.94 16.79 -11.02
CA ARG A 95 -1.20 15.96 -11.98
C ARG A 95 -2.11 14.99 -12.72
N SER A 96 -3.03 14.33 -12.02
CA SER A 96 -3.97 13.40 -12.64
C SER A 96 -4.88 14.11 -13.64
N GLY A 97 -5.38 15.29 -13.29
CA GLY A 97 -6.19 16.12 -14.18
C GLY A 97 -5.41 16.55 -15.42
N GLU A 98 -4.16 16.97 -15.26
CA GLU A 98 -3.28 17.38 -16.37
C GLU A 98 -2.99 16.21 -17.33
N VAL A 99 -2.68 15.03 -16.79
CA VAL A 99 -2.42 13.82 -17.61
C VAL A 99 -3.67 13.44 -18.40
N ILE A 100 -4.83 13.39 -17.76
CA ILE A 100 -6.10 13.05 -18.43
C ILE A 100 -6.43 14.07 -19.52
N ALA A 101 -6.27 15.37 -19.24
CA ALA A 101 -6.51 16.41 -20.23
C ALA A 101 -5.59 16.28 -21.46
N LYS A 102 -4.29 16.03 -21.24
CA LYS A 102 -3.33 15.79 -22.32
C LYS A 102 -3.70 14.57 -23.17
N GLU A 103 -4.12 13.47 -22.54
CA GLU A 103 -4.55 12.27 -23.25
C GLU A 103 -5.81 12.50 -24.09
N ILE A 104 -6.79 13.20 -23.55
CA ILE A 104 -8.01 13.54 -24.28
C ILE A 104 -7.66 14.40 -25.52
N ILE A 105 -6.87 15.45 -25.34
CA ILE A 105 -6.44 16.34 -26.42
C ILE A 105 -5.68 15.55 -27.49
N ALA A 106 -4.75 14.69 -27.10
CA ALA A 106 -3.96 13.87 -28.03
C ALA A 106 -4.84 12.94 -28.87
N ARG A 107 -5.88 12.34 -28.27
CA ARG A 107 -6.83 11.48 -29.00
C ARG A 107 -7.69 12.25 -29.98
N PHE A 108 -8.21 13.40 -29.59
CA PHE A 108 -9.01 14.24 -30.51
C PHE A 108 -8.19 14.81 -31.67
N HIS A 109 -6.87 14.97 -31.51
CA HIS A 109 -5.97 15.40 -32.58
C HIS A 109 -5.32 14.24 -33.37
N GLY A 110 -5.83 13.00 -33.22
CA GLY A 110 -5.36 11.82 -33.95
C GLY A 110 -3.97 11.33 -33.56
N LYS A 111 -3.40 11.81 -32.45
CA LYS A 111 -2.14 11.30 -31.89
C LYS A 111 -2.49 10.22 -30.85
N SER A 112 -2.07 9.00 -31.12
CA SER A 112 -2.26 7.89 -30.19
C SER A 112 -1.41 8.12 -28.92
N GLY A 113 -2.09 8.44 -27.81
CA GLY A 113 -1.45 8.61 -26.51
C GLY A 113 -1.21 7.30 -25.74
N MET A 114 -1.31 6.13 -26.39
CA MET A 114 -1.24 4.82 -25.71
C MET A 114 0.15 4.39 -25.23
N ASP A 115 1.19 5.19 -25.42
CA ASP A 115 2.55 4.85 -24.97
C ASP A 115 2.86 5.21 -23.50
N PHE A 116 1.89 5.83 -22.79
CA PHE A 116 2.11 6.24 -21.39
C PHE A 116 1.83 5.17 -20.35
N PHE A 117 1.35 4.00 -20.75
CA PHE A 117 0.98 2.91 -19.84
C PHE A 117 1.77 1.60 -20.06
N LYS A 118 2.94 1.71 -20.67
CA LYS A 118 3.86 0.57 -20.78
C LYS A 118 4.89 0.56 -19.65
#